data_317fde56c3ca4574182dee2115891cb6
#
_entry.id   317fde56c3ca4574182dee2115891cb6
#
_cell.length_a   1.000
_cell.length_b   1.000
_cell.length_c   1.000
_cell.angle_alpha   90.00
_cell.angle_beta   90.00
_cell.angle_gamma   90.00
#
_symmetry.space_group_name_H-M   'P 1'
#
loop_
_entity.id
_entity.type
_entity.pdbx_description
1 polymer ?
#
loop_
_entity_poly.entity_id
_entity_poly.type
_entity_poly.pdbx_seq_one_letter_code
_entity_poly.pdbx_strand_id
1 'polypeptide(L)'
;MSGCASAEPFALQVLGNSMAPEFHEGCVVIVDPGAPLTDGAFVVAEHGDGVILRQLTIDQGQWSLNALETGHPRIRIVGPGVIRGVVTQRAGRRRKERKNYL
;
A
#
# COMPACT_ATOMS: atom_id res chain seq x y z
N MET A 1 -14.75 4.49 21.76
CA MET A 1 -14.26 4.44 21.09
C MET A 1 -13.29 3.64 20.76
N SER A 2 -13.15 3.02 20.81
CA SER A 2 -12.19 2.15 20.59
C SER A 2 -11.72 2.00 19.23
N GLY A 3 -12.48 2.30 18.24
CA GLY A 3 -12.04 2.22 16.86
C GLY A 3 -10.81 3.04 16.56
N CYS A 4 -10.55 4.03 17.36
CA CYS A 4 -9.39 4.87 17.17
C CYS A 4 -8.09 4.12 17.38
N ALA A 5 -8.10 3.13 18.23
CA ALA A 5 -6.88 2.39 18.51
C ALA A 5 -6.40 1.60 17.31
N SER A 6 -7.31 1.19 16.43
CA SER A 6 -6.93 0.40 15.27
C SER A 6 -6.39 1.26 14.13
N ALA A 7 -6.40 2.57 14.29
CA ALA A 7 -5.96 3.48 13.24
C ALA A 7 -4.50 3.91 13.40
N GLU A 8 -3.75 3.26 14.27
CA GLU A 8 -2.35 3.63 14.46
C GLU A 8 -1.49 3.15 13.31
N PRO A 9 -0.59 4.01 12.81
CA PRO A 9 0.32 3.60 11.75
C PRO A 9 1.24 2.46 12.19
N PHE A 10 1.63 1.65 11.22
CA PHE A 10 2.55 0.54 11.48
C PHE A 10 3.56 0.42 10.35
N ALA A 11 4.67 -0.26 10.63
CA ALA A 11 5.73 -0.47 9.66
C ALA A 11 5.58 -1.85 9.02
N LEU A 12 5.92 -1.93 7.74
CA LEU A 12 5.85 -3.18 7.00
C LEU A 12 7.05 -3.28 6.10
N GLN A 13 7.65 -4.46 6.02
CA GLN A 13 8.77 -4.69 5.11
C GLN A 13 8.24 -5.25 3.79
N VAL A 14 8.70 -4.67 2.68
CA VAL A 14 8.27 -5.09 1.36
C VAL A 14 8.98 -6.38 0.96
N LEU A 15 8.21 -7.37 0.53
CA LEU A 15 8.71 -8.63 0.03
C LEU A 15 8.40 -8.74 -1.46
N GLY A 16 9.39 -9.15 -2.23
CA GLY A 16 9.22 -9.29 -3.67
C GLY A 16 9.40 -7.98 -4.41
N ASN A 17 9.26 -8.03 -5.72
CA ASN A 17 9.56 -6.90 -6.60
C ASN A 17 8.36 -6.37 -7.36
N SER A 18 7.15 -6.74 -6.97
CA SER A 18 5.94 -6.36 -7.73
C SER A 18 5.74 -4.84 -7.78
N MET A 19 6.34 -4.12 -6.85
CA MET A 19 6.21 -2.66 -6.81
C MET A 19 7.52 -1.95 -7.11
N ALA A 20 8.47 -2.64 -7.73
CA ALA A 20 9.70 -2.01 -8.16
C ALA A 20 9.42 -1.08 -9.34
N PRO A 21 10.17 -0.03 -9.54
CA PRO A 21 11.31 0.40 -8.73
C PRO A 21 10.96 1.28 -7.54
N GLU A 22 9.70 1.66 -7.38
CA GLU A 22 9.31 2.56 -6.30
C GLU A 22 9.52 1.90 -4.93
N PHE A 23 9.15 0.61 -4.82
CA PHE A 23 9.30 -0.15 -3.58
C PHE A 23 10.03 -1.44 -3.89
N HIS A 24 11.35 -1.44 -3.71
CA HIS A 24 12.13 -2.64 -3.94
C HIS A 24 12.07 -3.55 -2.72
N GLU A 25 12.39 -4.81 -2.93
CA GLU A 25 12.36 -5.80 -1.86
C GLU A 25 13.26 -5.38 -0.72
N GLY A 26 12.75 -5.52 0.50
CA GLY A 26 13.52 -5.21 1.70
C GLY A 26 13.29 -3.81 2.25
N CYS A 27 12.72 -2.91 1.48
CA CYS A 27 12.46 -1.57 2.01
C CYS A 27 11.33 -1.62 3.02
N VAL A 28 11.29 -0.64 3.92
CA VAL A 28 10.27 -0.56 4.96
C VAL A 28 9.34 0.59 4.63
N VAL A 29 8.06 0.34 4.73
CA VAL A 29 7.04 1.37 4.51
C VAL A 29 6.25 1.59 5.79
N ILE A 30 5.78 2.82 5.97
CA ILE A 30 4.88 3.16 7.06
C ILE A 30 3.48 3.20 6.48
N VAL A 31 2.59 2.46 7.10
CA VAL A 31 1.21 2.30 6.64
C VAL A 31 0.28 2.92 7.65
N ASP A 32 -0.58 3.81 7.19
CA ASP A 32 -1.55 4.50 8.05
C ASP A 32 -2.96 4.01 7.69
N PRO A 33 -3.61 3.25 8.59
CA PRO A 33 -4.97 2.77 8.32
C PRO A 33 -6.00 3.89 8.24
N GLY A 34 -5.70 5.06 8.80
CA GLY A 34 -6.62 6.17 8.82
C GLY A 34 -6.43 7.19 7.71
N ALA A 35 -5.44 6.99 6.85
CA ALA A 35 -5.20 7.93 5.77
C ALA A 35 -6.27 7.78 4.68
N PRO A 36 -6.57 8.86 3.93
CA PRO A 36 -7.61 8.79 2.91
C PRO A 36 -7.21 7.89 1.74
N LEU A 37 -8.20 7.20 1.19
CA LEU A 37 -8.01 6.32 0.05
C LEU A 37 -8.32 7.12 -1.21
N THR A 38 -7.29 7.39 -2.00
CA THR A 38 -7.42 8.17 -3.21
C THR A 38 -6.84 7.41 -4.39
N ASP A 39 -7.29 7.77 -5.59
CA ASP A 39 -6.74 7.19 -6.80
C ASP A 39 -5.25 7.46 -6.87
N GLY A 40 -4.48 6.42 -7.14
CA GLY A 40 -3.04 6.54 -7.22
C GLY A 40 -2.29 6.28 -5.91
N ALA A 41 -2.99 6.14 -4.79
CA ALA A 41 -2.35 5.88 -3.51
C ALA A 41 -1.72 4.49 -3.49
N PHE A 42 -0.61 4.36 -2.76
CA PHE A 42 -0.03 3.05 -2.52
C PHE A 42 -0.66 2.47 -1.26
N VAL A 43 -1.19 1.27 -1.36
CA VAL A 43 -1.97 0.67 -0.27
C VAL A 43 -1.49 -0.74 0.05
N VAL A 44 -1.76 -1.16 1.27
CA VAL A 44 -1.57 -2.54 1.69
C VAL A 44 -2.95 -3.15 1.80
N ALA A 45 -3.16 -4.28 1.16
CA ALA A 45 -4.47 -4.92 1.10
C ALA A 45 -4.35 -6.41 1.36
N GLU A 46 -5.43 -6.98 1.86
CA GLU A 46 -5.50 -8.42 2.06
C GLU A 46 -5.68 -9.13 0.73
N HIS A 47 -4.93 -10.20 0.54
CA HIS A 47 -5.04 -11.00 -0.67
C HIS A 47 -4.58 -12.42 -0.34
N GLY A 48 -5.46 -13.39 -0.54
CA GLY A 48 -5.15 -14.76 -0.17
C GLY A 48 -4.90 -14.88 1.32
N ASP A 49 -3.78 -15.47 1.69
CA ASP A 49 -3.45 -15.72 3.08
C ASP A 49 -2.61 -14.60 3.72
N GLY A 50 -2.40 -13.51 3.00
CA GLY A 50 -1.54 -12.46 3.53
C GLY A 50 -1.94 -11.10 3.04
N VAL A 51 -0.98 -10.20 3.01
CA VAL A 51 -1.20 -8.84 2.51
C VAL A 51 -0.24 -8.55 1.38
N ILE A 52 -0.66 -7.68 0.48
CA ILE A 52 0.17 -7.25 -0.65
C ILE A 52 0.21 -5.74 -0.71
N LEU A 53 1.28 -5.21 -1.29
CA LEU A 53 1.45 -3.78 -1.53
C LEU A 53 1.15 -3.53 -3.00
N ARG A 54 0.22 -2.63 -3.28
CA ARG A 54 -0.18 -2.31 -4.66
C ARG A 54 -0.56 -0.84 -4.75
N GLN A 55 -0.69 -0.36 -5.98
CA GLN A 55 -1.21 0.99 -6.21
C GLN A 55 -2.71 0.90 -6.45
N LEU A 56 -3.45 1.73 -5.73
CA LEU A 56 -4.91 1.78 -5.85
C LEU A 56 -5.31 2.58 -7.06
N THR A 57 -6.22 2.05 -7.84
CA THR A 57 -6.84 2.76 -8.95
C THR A 57 -8.34 2.84 -8.68
N ILE A 58 -8.86 4.06 -8.73
CA ILE A 58 -10.30 4.30 -8.60
C ILE A 58 -10.73 4.99 -9.89
N ASP A 59 -11.53 4.29 -10.69
CA ASP A 59 -11.98 4.81 -11.97
C ASP A 59 -13.49 4.60 -12.08
N GLN A 60 -14.24 5.69 -12.15
CA GLN A 60 -15.70 5.64 -12.29
C GLN A 60 -16.35 4.73 -11.24
N GLY A 61 -15.87 4.84 -10.00
CA GLY A 61 -16.40 4.06 -8.90
C GLY A 61 -15.90 2.63 -8.83
N GLN A 62 -15.04 2.22 -9.76
CA GLN A 62 -14.48 0.87 -9.74
C GLN A 62 -13.08 0.89 -9.16
N TRP A 63 -12.83 -0.02 -8.23
CA TRP A 63 -11.58 -0.09 -7.50
C TRP A 63 -10.75 -1.26 -7.96
N SER A 64 -9.46 -1.04 -8.14
CA SER A 64 -8.54 -2.11 -8.50
C SER A 64 -7.17 -1.86 -7.90
N LEU A 65 -6.40 -2.93 -7.80
CA LEU A 65 -5.04 -2.91 -7.26
C LEU A 65 -4.09 -3.28 -8.38
N ASN A 66 -3.08 -2.45 -8.59
CA ASN A 66 -2.13 -2.63 -9.69
C ASN A 66 -0.71 -2.69 -9.18
N ALA A 67 0.06 -3.65 -9.67
CA ALA A 67 1.50 -3.68 -9.42
C ALA A 67 2.19 -2.70 -10.37
N LEU A 68 3.33 -2.17 -9.94
CA LEU A 68 4.14 -1.30 -10.81
C LEU A 68 4.98 -2.11 -11.78
N GLU A 69 5.39 -3.30 -11.37
CA GLU A 69 6.17 -4.19 -12.21
C GLU A 69 5.25 -4.91 -13.18
N THR A 70 5.66 -5.02 -14.44
CA THR A 70 4.86 -5.73 -15.44
C THR A 70 4.81 -7.20 -15.12
N GLY A 71 3.75 -7.86 -15.59
CA GLY A 71 3.59 -9.29 -15.38
C GLY A 71 2.70 -9.66 -14.22
N HIS A 72 2.28 -8.70 -13.42
CA HIS A 72 1.35 -8.95 -12.31
C HIS A 72 -0.05 -8.50 -12.73
N PRO A 73 -1.05 -9.35 -12.59
CA PRO A 73 -2.39 -8.99 -13.04
C PRO A 73 -3.04 -7.93 -12.16
N ARG A 74 -3.92 -7.15 -12.76
CA ARG A 74 -4.76 -6.22 -12.02
C ARG A 74 -5.73 -7.02 -11.16
N ILE A 75 -5.90 -6.59 -9.92
CA ILE A 75 -6.82 -7.23 -8.99
C ILE A 75 -7.98 -6.29 -8.74
N ARG A 76 -9.17 -6.69 -9.14
CA ARG A 76 -10.36 -5.90 -8.86
C ARG A 76 -10.81 -6.15 -7.44
N ILE A 77 -11.24 -5.08 -6.76
CA ILE A 77 -11.79 -5.19 -5.41
C ILE A 77 -13.13 -4.49 -5.37
N VAL A 78 -13.96 -4.91 -4.43
CA VAL A 78 -15.32 -4.39 -4.33
C VAL A 78 -15.35 -2.99 -3.73
N GLY A 79 -14.37 -2.71 -2.87
CA GLY A 79 -14.29 -1.43 -2.19
C GLY A 79 -13.16 -1.46 -1.18
N PRO A 80 -13.19 -0.57 -0.19
CA PRO A 80 -12.08 -0.44 0.75
C PRO A 80 -11.95 -1.55 1.78
N GLY A 81 -12.89 -2.48 1.84
CA GLY A 81 -12.92 -3.48 2.91
C GLY A 81 -11.68 -4.34 3.04
N VAL A 82 -10.97 -4.57 1.93
CA VAL A 82 -9.74 -5.38 1.98
C VAL A 82 -8.49 -4.54 2.19
N ILE A 83 -8.61 -3.21 2.18
CA ILE A 83 -7.45 -2.34 2.31
C ILE A 83 -7.14 -2.12 3.79
N ARG A 84 -5.91 -2.41 4.17
CA ARG A 84 -5.45 -2.28 5.55
C ARG A 84 -4.92 -0.91 5.86
N GLY A 85 -4.45 -0.19 4.87
CA GLY A 85 -3.95 1.17 5.08
C GLY A 85 -3.23 1.70 3.87
N VAL A 86 -2.82 2.96 3.97
CA VAL A 86 -2.16 3.70 2.91
C VAL A 86 -0.70 3.91 3.29
N VAL A 87 0.20 3.69 2.34
CA VAL A 87 1.61 3.95 2.56
C VAL A 87 1.81 5.46 2.59
N THR A 88 2.31 5.95 3.70
CA THR A 88 2.56 7.38 3.88
C THR A 88 4.03 7.72 3.77
N GLN A 89 4.92 6.74 3.97
CA GLN A 89 6.34 6.99 3.99
C GLN A 89 7.10 5.72 3.63
N ARG A 90 8.22 5.89 2.95
CA ARG A 90 9.13 4.80 2.67
C ARG A 90 10.48 5.13 3.30
N ALA A 91 11.05 4.18 4.03
CA ALA A 91 12.39 4.31 4.58
C ALA A 91 13.33 3.44 3.79
N GLY A 92 14.43 4.01 3.31
CA GLY A 92 15.47 3.26 2.65
C GLY A 92 16.57 2.89 3.63
N ARG A 93 17.66 2.36 3.12
CA ARG A 93 18.81 2.00 3.95
C ARG A 93 19.46 3.23 4.56
N ARG A 94 19.36 4.37 3.87
CA ARG A 94 19.97 5.61 4.30
C ARG A 94 18.89 6.64 4.50
N ARG A 95 19.18 7.60 5.37
CA ARG A 95 18.23 8.65 5.67
C ARG A 95 17.77 9.40 4.42
N LYS A 96 18.65 9.64 3.48
CA LYS A 96 18.32 10.37 2.26
C LYS A 96 17.40 9.59 1.32
N GLU A 97 17.20 8.31 1.59
CA GLU A 97 16.31 7.49 0.78
C GLU A 97 14.87 7.51 1.28
N ARG A 98 14.63 8.24 2.36
CA ARG A 98 13.28 8.38 2.89
C ARG A 98 12.41 9.18 1.93
N LYS A 99 11.17 8.74 1.77
CA LYS A 99 10.23 9.40 0.90
C LYS A 99 8.85 9.43 1.54
N ASN A 100 8.18 10.57 1.42
CA ASN A 100 6.82 10.76 1.91
C ASN A 100 5.86 10.74 0.74
N TYR A 101 4.66 10.17 0.98
CA TYR A 101 3.64 10.04 -0.06
C TYR A 101 2.37 10.84 0.25
N LEU A 102 2.37 11.55 1.36
CA LEU A 102 1.24 12.43 1.70
C LEU A 102 1.69 13.87 1.79
#